data_98f0552b3a86212501593aac3c01f105
#
_entry.id   98f0552b3a86212501593aac3c01f105
#
_cell.length_a   1.000
_cell.length_b   1.000
_cell.length_c   1.000
_cell.angle_alpha   90.00
_cell.angle_beta   90.00
_cell.angle_gamma   90.00
#
_symmetry.space_group_name_H-M   'P 1'
#
loop_
_entity.id
_entity.type
_entity.pdbx_description
1 polymer ?
#
loop_
_entity_poly.entity_id
_entity_poly.type
_entity_poly.pdbx_seq_one_letter_code
_entity_poly.pdbx_strand_id
1 'polypeptide(L)' 'MNALYEVQLRSAGGQLDSIDKVNEQTKKMAEQVEELNALYARMIEAMTTNMNRPQI' A
#
# COMPACT_ATOMS: atom_id res chain seq x y z
N MET A 1 -22.90 -19.09 -29.36
CA MET A 1 -21.66 -18.36 -29.05
C MET A 1 -20.46 -19.30 -29.19
N ASN A 2 -19.39 -18.86 -29.80
CA ASN A 2 -18.18 -19.65 -29.97
C ASN A 2 -17.53 -19.93 -28.60
N ALA A 3 -17.19 -21.21 -28.35
CA ALA A 3 -16.56 -21.61 -27.08
C ALA A 3 -15.23 -20.89 -26.83
N LEU A 4 -14.46 -20.62 -27.87
CA LEU A 4 -13.21 -19.89 -27.78
C LEU A 4 -13.46 -18.44 -27.28
N TYR A 5 -14.48 -17.79 -27.80
CA TYR A 5 -14.86 -16.45 -27.38
C TYR A 5 -15.28 -16.42 -25.90
N GLU A 6 -16.03 -17.42 -25.47
CA GLU A 6 -16.41 -17.53 -24.05
C GLU A 6 -15.21 -17.69 -23.15
N VAL A 7 -14.24 -18.54 -23.54
CA VAL A 7 -13.02 -18.72 -22.75
C VAL A 7 -12.22 -17.42 -22.67
N GLN A 8 -12.10 -16.71 -23.80
CA GLN A 8 -11.40 -15.42 -23.83
C GLN A 8 -12.10 -14.38 -22.94
N LEU A 9 -13.40 -14.35 -22.96
CA LEU A 9 -14.18 -13.43 -22.16
C LEU A 9 -14.01 -13.70 -20.66
N ARG A 10 -14.05 -14.96 -20.25
CA ARG A 10 -13.83 -15.35 -18.86
C ARG A 10 -12.41 -15.03 -18.41
N SER A 11 -11.43 -15.30 -19.29
CA SER A 11 -10.03 -14.99 -18.99
C SER A 11 -9.82 -13.49 -18.81
N ALA A 12 -10.40 -12.66 -19.66
CA ALA A 12 -10.34 -11.21 -19.54
C ALA A 12 -11.01 -10.73 -18.25
N GLY A 13 -12.17 -11.31 -17.89
CA GLY A 13 -12.86 -11.00 -16.64
C GLY A 13 -12.03 -11.36 -15.42
N GLY A 14 -11.36 -12.53 -15.45
CA GLY A 14 -10.46 -12.95 -14.38
C GLY A 14 -9.25 -12.04 -14.23
N GLN A 15 -8.70 -11.55 -15.35
CA GLN A 15 -7.59 -10.59 -15.33
C GLN A 15 -8.00 -9.26 -14.71
N LEU A 16 -9.17 -8.75 -15.08
CA LEU A 16 -9.71 -7.52 -14.49
C LEU A 16 -9.89 -7.66 -12.98
N ASP A 17 -10.40 -8.78 -12.54
CA ASP A 17 -10.59 -9.08 -11.13
C ASP A 17 -9.24 -9.09 -10.39
N SER A 18 -8.22 -9.68 -10.97
CA SER A 18 -6.87 -9.71 -10.42
C SER A 18 -6.26 -8.30 -10.34
N ILE A 19 -6.47 -7.48 -11.36
CA ILE A 19 -6.01 -6.10 -11.38
C ILE A 19 -6.68 -5.30 -10.26
N ASP A 20 -7.97 -5.48 -10.06
CA ASP A 20 -8.69 -4.81 -8.97
C ASP A 20 -8.14 -5.19 -7.61
N LYS A 21 -7.85 -6.46 -7.40
CA LYS A 21 -7.25 -6.94 -6.14
C LYS A 21 -5.86 -6.37 -5.91
N VAL A 22 -5.04 -6.32 -6.94
CA VAL A 22 -3.69 -5.73 -6.86
C VAL A 22 -3.79 -4.24 -6.54
N ASN A 23 -4.70 -3.52 -7.19
CA ASN A 23 -4.90 -2.11 -6.93
C ASN A 23 -5.36 -1.85 -5.49
N GLU A 24 -6.25 -2.68 -4.97
CA GLU A 24 -6.71 -2.59 -3.59
C GLU A 24 -5.57 -2.84 -2.60
N GLN A 25 -4.75 -3.86 -2.84
CA GLN A 25 -3.59 -4.15 -2.00
C GLN A 25 -2.55 -3.04 -2.08
N THR A 26 -2.33 -2.49 -3.26
CA THR A 26 -1.40 -1.37 -3.44
C THR A 26 -1.85 -0.15 -2.66
N LYS A 27 -3.14 0.13 -2.66
CA LYS A 27 -3.71 1.23 -1.87
C LYS A 27 -3.48 1.01 -0.37
N LYS A 28 -3.72 -0.21 0.11
CA LYS A 28 -3.47 -0.54 1.52
C LYS A 28 -2.00 -0.40 1.88
N MET A 29 -1.10 -0.83 1.00
CA MET A 29 0.33 -0.68 1.22
C MET A 29 0.73 0.79 1.28
N ALA A 30 0.18 1.62 0.40
CA ALA A 30 0.45 3.06 0.42
C ALA A 30 0.01 3.69 1.74
N GLU A 31 -1.17 3.31 2.26
CA GLU A 31 -1.65 3.76 3.55
C GLU A 31 -0.74 3.33 4.69
N GLN A 32 -0.27 2.07 4.66
CA GLN A 32 0.66 1.55 5.66
C GLN A 32 2.01 2.24 5.63
N VAL A 33 2.53 2.54 4.45
CA VAL A 33 3.78 3.30 4.30
C VAL A 33 3.60 4.71 4.87
N GLU A 34 2.48 5.35 4.61
CA GLU A 34 2.18 6.67 5.15
C GLU A 34 2.14 6.65 6.68
N GLU A 35 1.48 5.66 7.28
CA GLU A 35 1.44 5.48 8.73
C GLU A 35 2.82 5.22 9.30
N LEU A 36 3.61 4.38 8.64
CA LEU A 36 4.97 4.06 9.06
C LEU A 36 5.86 5.30 9.01
N ASN A 37 5.76 6.08 7.94
CA ASN A 37 6.52 7.33 7.81
C ASN A 37 6.16 8.33 8.89
N ALA A 38 4.88 8.43 9.25
CA ALA A 38 4.43 9.28 10.35
C ALA A 38 5.01 8.81 11.69
N LEU A 39 5.07 7.50 11.91
CA LEU A 39 5.68 6.93 13.10
C LEU A 39 7.17 7.24 13.17
N TYR A 40 7.89 7.05 12.07
CA TYR A 40 9.31 7.38 12.00
C TYR A 40 9.57 8.87 12.26
N ALA A 41 8.75 9.74 11.71
CA ALA A 41 8.88 11.17 11.93
C ALA A 41 8.73 11.50 13.41
N ARG A 42 7.78 10.89 14.10
CA ARG A 42 7.59 11.09 15.54
C ARG A 42 8.76 10.54 16.34
N MET A 43 9.30 9.40 15.94
CA MET A 43 10.47 8.82 16.60
C MET A 43 11.70 9.73 16.45
N ILE A 44 11.94 10.24 15.26
CA ILE A 44 13.04 11.17 14.99
C ILE A 44 12.86 12.44 15.81
N GLU A 45 11.68 13.00 15.85
CA GLU A 45 11.36 14.19 16.63
C GLU A 45 11.62 13.96 18.12
N ALA A 46 11.17 12.83 18.65
CA ALA A 46 11.38 12.48 20.05
C ALA A 46 12.86 12.33 20.39
N MET A 47 13.63 11.66 19.52
CA MET A 47 15.07 11.49 19.72
C MET A 47 15.79 12.83 19.61
N THR A 48 15.44 13.65 18.66
CA THR A 48 16.04 14.98 18.48
C THR A 48 15.75 15.87 19.68
N THR A 49 14.53 15.85 20.18
CA THR A 49 14.15 16.61 21.38
C THR A 49 14.97 16.16 22.59
N ASN A 50 15.14 14.85 22.76
CA ASN A 50 15.96 14.32 23.85
C ASN A 50 17.43 14.72 23.73
N MET A 51 17.98 14.68 22.51
CA MET A 51 19.38 15.04 22.27
C MET A 51 19.64 16.52 22.45
N ASN A 52 18.67 17.38 22.17
CA ASN A 52 18.77 18.82 22.29
C ASN A 52 18.37 19.32 23.66
N ARG A 53 17.92 18.44 24.54
CA ARG A 53 17.52 18.83 25.89
C ARG A 53 18.74 19.17 26.73
N PRO A 54 18.80 20.36 27.31
CA PRO A 54 19.97 20.74 28.14
C PRO A 54 20.10 19.76 29.30
N GLN A 55 21.25 19.16 29.40
CA GLN A 55 21.63 18.38 30.60
C GLN A 55 22.19 19.35 31.63
N ILE A 56 21.46 19.47 32.67
CA ILE A 56 21.88 20.32 33.79
C ILE A 56 22.53 19.46 34.85
#